data_8a999c3b6e13f21c6970594f4e628274
#
_entry.id   8a999c3b6e13f21c6970594f4e628274
#
_cell.length_a   1.000
_cell.length_b   1.000
_cell.length_c   1.000
_cell.angle_alpha   90.00
_cell.angle_beta   90.00
_cell.angle_gamma   90.00
#
_symmetry.space_group_name_H-M   'P 1'
#
loop_
_entity.id
_entity.type
_entity.pdbx_description
1 polymer ?
#
loop_
_entity_poly.entity_id
_entity_poly.type
_entity_poly.pdbx_seq_one_letter_code
_entity_poly.pdbx_strand_id
1 'polypeptide(L)'
;IALYVVKALMDKGFAFGKRVRVIFGCNEETGSKCMEHYLEVDEPISYGVTPDSNFPVIFAEKSINNIFFFFLGRSHGKVKLTYLDGGIVINAVPDLCTFTLEAEGIVGKIQLCKAINAISNRLGKNNIKFSCESKRGKAVFAVHGKAAHGSVPHHGVNAVSYAIDG
;
A
#
# COMPACT_ATOMS: atom_id res chain seq x y z
N ILE A 1 24.43 -7.27 -3.76
CA ILE A 1 25.65 -6.74 -3.11
C ILE A 1 26.34 -7.84 -2.34
N ALA A 2 25.74 -8.48 -1.31
CA ALA A 2 26.37 -9.46 -0.41
C ALA A 2 27.14 -10.57 -1.16
N LEU A 3 26.53 -11.22 -2.15
CA LEU A 3 27.17 -12.26 -2.94
C LEU A 3 28.47 -11.79 -3.62
N TYR A 4 28.45 -10.59 -4.21
CA TYR A 4 29.63 -10.04 -4.89
C TYR A 4 30.73 -9.61 -3.92
N VAL A 5 30.38 -9.17 -2.71
CA VAL A 5 31.36 -8.86 -1.66
C VAL A 5 32.07 -10.13 -1.22
N VAL A 6 31.33 -11.19 -0.93
CA VAL A 6 31.92 -12.49 -0.57
C VAL A 6 32.82 -13.00 -1.68
N LYS A 7 32.34 -12.96 -2.93
CA LYS A 7 33.15 -13.38 -4.10
C LYS A 7 34.44 -12.56 -4.21
N ALA A 8 34.36 -11.23 -4.12
CA ALA A 8 35.54 -10.36 -4.25
C ALA A 8 36.58 -10.62 -3.16
N LEU A 9 36.15 -10.92 -1.94
CA LEU A 9 37.06 -11.30 -0.86
C LEU A 9 37.73 -12.66 -1.16
N MET A 10 36.99 -13.64 -1.64
CA MET A 10 37.53 -14.93 -2.06
C MET A 10 38.53 -14.80 -3.21
N ASP A 11 38.20 -14.01 -4.23
CA ASP A 11 39.07 -13.76 -5.40
C ASP A 11 40.40 -13.10 -4.98
N LYS A 12 40.40 -12.35 -3.87
CA LYS A 12 41.61 -11.74 -3.28
C LYS A 12 42.34 -12.67 -2.30
N GLY A 13 41.93 -13.91 -2.19
CA GLY A 13 42.57 -14.88 -1.30
C GLY A 13 42.26 -14.70 0.18
N PHE A 14 41.19 -13.95 0.52
CA PHE A 14 40.79 -13.80 1.92
C PHE A 14 40.26 -15.11 2.48
N ALA A 15 40.88 -15.60 3.55
CA ALA A 15 40.45 -16.78 4.26
C ALA A 15 39.49 -16.39 5.39
N PHE A 16 38.26 -16.86 5.30
CA PHE A 16 37.27 -16.66 6.34
C PHE A 16 37.56 -17.54 7.55
N GLY A 17 37.73 -16.94 8.73
CA GLY A 17 37.93 -17.70 9.97
C GLY A 17 36.67 -18.41 10.49
N LYS A 18 35.50 -18.11 9.88
CA LYS A 18 34.21 -18.71 10.19
C LYS A 18 33.45 -19.01 8.90
N ARG A 19 32.46 -19.92 9.00
CA ARG A 19 31.55 -20.18 7.87
C ARG A 19 30.72 -18.93 7.56
N VAL A 20 30.74 -18.53 6.30
CA VAL A 20 29.91 -17.44 5.77
C VAL A 20 28.74 -18.05 5.00
N ARG A 21 27.53 -17.60 5.26
CA ARG A 21 26.32 -17.96 4.52
C ARG A 21 25.73 -16.71 3.88
N VAL A 22 25.30 -16.83 2.64
CA VAL A 22 24.49 -15.82 1.96
C VAL A 22 23.08 -16.40 1.85
N ILE A 23 22.13 -15.78 2.53
CA ILE A 23 20.75 -16.24 2.63
C ILE A 23 19.87 -15.35 1.77
N PHE A 24 19.05 -15.97 0.91
CA PHE A 24 18.07 -15.28 0.08
C PHE A 24 16.68 -15.59 0.61
N GLY A 25 16.05 -14.62 1.26
CA GLY A 25 14.66 -14.68 1.68
C GLY A 25 13.71 -14.39 0.52
N CYS A 26 12.47 -14.85 0.61
CA CYS A 26 11.47 -14.71 -0.47
C CYS A 26 10.20 -13.97 -0.05
N ASN A 27 10.01 -13.60 1.22
CA ASN A 27 8.80 -12.92 1.68
C ASN A 27 9.06 -11.86 2.76
N GLU A 28 10.09 -11.07 2.60
CA GLU A 28 10.47 -9.99 3.52
C GLU A 28 9.29 -9.02 3.72
N GLU A 29 8.67 -8.55 2.63
CA GLU A 29 7.54 -7.60 2.61
C GLU A 29 6.24 -8.14 3.25
N THR A 30 6.16 -9.44 3.52
CA THR A 30 4.97 -10.10 4.07
C THR A 30 5.22 -10.81 5.40
N GLY A 31 6.27 -10.41 6.12
CA GLY A 31 6.56 -10.86 7.49
C GLY A 31 7.64 -11.93 7.62
N SER A 32 8.51 -12.08 6.62
CA SER A 32 9.76 -12.86 6.69
C SER A 32 9.64 -14.32 7.20
N LYS A 33 8.51 -14.98 6.96
CA LYS A 33 8.28 -16.39 7.38
C LYS A 33 9.34 -17.36 6.87
N CYS A 34 9.97 -17.05 5.74
CA CYS A 34 11.11 -17.82 5.23
C CYS A 34 12.31 -17.79 6.18
N MET A 35 12.52 -16.69 6.91
CA MET A 35 13.58 -16.58 7.91
C MET A 35 13.21 -17.30 9.20
N GLU A 36 11.95 -17.25 9.63
CA GLU A 36 11.46 -18.06 10.76
C GLU A 36 11.73 -19.55 10.49
N HIS A 37 11.29 -20.04 9.33
CA HIS A 37 11.54 -21.43 8.94
C HIS A 37 13.03 -21.77 8.85
N TYR A 38 13.86 -20.87 8.29
CA TYR A 38 15.31 -21.09 8.24
C TYR A 38 15.91 -21.26 9.63
N LEU A 39 15.49 -20.46 10.61
CA LEU A 39 15.99 -20.54 11.98
C LEU A 39 15.53 -21.80 12.73
N GLU A 40 14.42 -22.42 12.28
CA GLU A 40 13.93 -23.69 12.85
C GLU A 40 14.69 -24.90 12.34
N VAL A 41 15.15 -24.87 11.08
CA VAL A 41 15.72 -26.07 10.40
C VAL A 41 17.22 -26.04 10.22
N ASP A 42 17.87 -24.90 10.42
CA ASP A 42 19.32 -24.75 10.20
C ASP A 42 20.04 -24.32 11.49
N GLU A 43 21.37 -24.37 11.45
CA GLU A 43 22.20 -24.00 12.59
C GLU A 43 22.06 -22.52 12.96
N PRO A 44 22.11 -22.17 14.24
CA PRO A 44 22.03 -20.79 14.72
C PRO A 44 23.06 -19.88 14.06
N ILE A 45 22.65 -18.67 13.76
CA ILE A 45 23.52 -17.60 13.24
C ILE A 45 24.14 -16.85 14.40
N SER A 46 25.48 -16.75 14.45
CA SER A 46 26.16 -15.97 15.48
C SER A 46 26.12 -14.46 15.21
N TYR A 47 26.24 -14.06 13.93
CA TYR A 47 26.18 -12.69 13.46
C TYR A 47 25.55 -12.65 12.08
N GLY A 48 24.72 -11.64 11.82
CA GLY A 48 24.09 -11.41 10.53
C GLY A 48 24.16 -9.94 10.14
N VAL A 49 24.17 -9.68 8.83
CA VAL A 49 24.06 -8.34 8.25
C VAL A 49 23.02 -8.41 7.16
N THR A 50 22.05 -7.50 7.21
CA THR A 50 21.05 -7.32 6.15
C THR A 50 21.33 -6.00 5.43
N PRO A 51 21.89 -6.04 4.20
CA PRO A 51 22.27 -4.84 3.46
C PRO A 51 21.06 -4.28 2.68
N ASP A 52 20.01 -3.90 3.38
CA ASP A 52 18.72 -3.47 2.79
C ASP A 52 18.36 -2.02 3.13
N SER A 53 19.29 -1.21 3.54
CA SER A 53 18.98 0.17 3.91
C SER A 53 20.16 1.12 3.67
N ASN A 54 19.99 2.36 4.14
CA ASN A 54 21.00 3.40 3.99
C ASN A 54 22.27 3.08 4.80
N PHE A 55 23.40 3.44 4.20
CA PHE A 55 24.72 3.33 4.84
C PHE A 55 24.94 4.48 5.84
N PRO A 56 25.67 4.32 6.94
CA PRO A 56 26.45 3.12 7.29
C PRO A 56 25.69 2.09 8.13
N VAL A 57 24.75 2.48 8.96
CA VAL A 57 23.99 1.60 9.86
C VAL A 57 22.64 2.23 10.19
N ILE A 58 21.58 1.45 10.17
CA ILE A 58 20.27 1.81 10.75
C ILE A 58 20.28 1.30 12.19
N PHE A 59 20.14 2.22 13.12
CA PHE A 59 20.14 1.92 14.56
C PHE A 59 18.72 1.96 15.18
N ALA A 60 17.72 2.45 14.43
CA ALA A 60 16.34 2.52 14.86
C ALA A 60 15.41 2.52 13.64
N GLU A 61 14.29 1.84 13.75
CA GLU A 61 13.24 1.77 12.74
C GLU A 61 11.88 2.12 13.34
N LYS A 62 10.96 2.59 12.48
CA LYS A 62 9.57 2.80 12.88
C LYS A 62 8.86 1.46 13.05
N SER A 63 8.04 1.35 14.07
CA SER A 63 7.17 0.18 14.21
C SER A 63 6.09 0.16 13.11
N ILE A 64 5.68 -1.05 12.72
CA ILE A 64 4.57 -1.28 11.81
C ILE A 64 3.37 -1.72 12.63
N ASN A 65 2.28 -0.95 12.53
CA ASN A 65 1.01 -1.29 13.18
C ASN A 65 -0.07 -1.36 12.10
N ASN A 66 -0.62 -2.55 11.86
CA ASN A 66 -1.74 -2.75 10.96
C ASN A 66 -3.03 -2.70 11.76
N ILE A 67 -3.90 -1.73 11.46
CA ILE A 67 -5.19 -1.57 12.12
C ILE A 67 -6.29 -1.84 11.10
N PHE A 68 -7.17 -2.79 11.41
CA PHE A 68 -8.28 -3.17 10.57
C PHE A 68 -9.58 -2.63 11.16
N PHE A 69 -10.31 -1.83 10.39
CA PHE A 69 -11.63 -1.33 10.75
C PHE A 69 -12.70 -2.07 9.96
N PHE A 70 -13.67 -2.64 10.64
CA PHE A 70 -14.81 -3.30 10.03
C PHE A 70 -16.05 -2.46 10.27
N PHE A 71 -16.69 -2.02 9.18
CA PHE A 71 -17.90 -1.21 9.24
C PHE A 71 -19.12 -2.04 8.81
N LEU A 72 -20.11 -2.12 9.68
CA LEU A 72 -21.42 -2.65 9.30
C LEU A 72 -22.23 -1.51 8.66
N GLY A 73 -22.18 -1.43 7.32
CA GLY A 73 -22.87 -0.39 6.58
C GLY A 73 -24.39 -0.48 6.74
N ARG A 74 -25.04 0.63 7.14
CA ARG A 74 -26.48 0.80 7.06
C ARG A 74 -26.78 1.89 6.02
N SER A 75 -27.44 1.51 4.94
CA SER A 75 -27.83 2.45 3.89
C SER A 75 -29.26 2.94 4.14
N HIS A 76 -29.43 4.24 4.42
CA HIS A 76 -30.74 4.86 4.61
C HIS A 76 -31.11 5.87 3.50
N GLY A 77 -30.24 6.08 2.53
CA GLY A 77 -30.41 7.06 1.44
C GLY A 77 -30.95 6.46 0.14
N LYS A 78 -31.35 7.32 -0.78
CA LYS A 78 -31.70 6.97 -2.16
C LYS A 78 -30.48 6.81 -3.08
N VAL A 79 -29.30 7.23 -2.61
CA VAL A 79 -27.99 6.99 -3.23
C VAL A 79 -27.18 6.12 -2.28
N LYS A 80 -26.62 5.06 -2.80
CA LYS A 80 -25.89 4.05 -2.04
C LYS A 80 -24.47 3.91 -2.60
N LEU A 81 -23.48 3.82 -1.73
CA LEU A 81 -22.14 3.33 -2.07
C LEU A 81 -22.20 1.81 -2.16
N THR A 82 -22.05 1.26 -3.37
CA THR A 82 -22.17 -0.19 -3.61
C THR A 82 -20.81 -0.87 -3.80
N TYR A 83 -19.78 -0.10 -4.07
CA TYR A 83 -18.42 -0.58 -4.24
C TYR A 83 -17.42 0.48 -3.84
N LEU A 84 -16.35 0.10 -3.16
CA LEU A 84 -15.17 0.91 -2.93
C LEU A 84 -13.97 -0.01 -2.83
N ASP A 85 -12.94 0.26 -3.62
CA ASP A 85 -11.69 -0.46 -3.63
C ASP A 85 -10.53 0.50 -3.88
N GLY A 86 -9.41 0.28 -3.18
CA GLY A 86 -8.21 1.09 -3.34
C GLY A 86 -7.04 0.60 -2.53
N GLY A 87 -5.87 0.67 -3.15
CA GLY A 87 -4.62 0.14 -2.61
C GLY A 87 -4.43 -1.35 -2.94
N ILE A 88 -3.20 -1.71 -3.29
CA ILE A 88 -2.83 -3.09 -3.65
C ILE A 88 -2.09 -3.77 -2.50
N VAL A 89 -1.29 -3.00 -1.76
CA VAL A 89 -0.46 -3.49 -0.66
C VAL A 89 -0.57 -2.58 0.56
N ILE A 90 -0.45 -3.18 1.75
CA ILE A 90 -0.65 -2.47 3.03
C ILE A 90 0.50 -1.53 3.40
N ASN A 91 1.67 -1.71 2.81
CA ASN A 91 2.87 -0.90 3.06
C ASN A 91 3.08 0.23 2.03
N ALA A 92 2.08 0.53 1.21
CA ALA A 92 2.14 1.62 0.24
C ALA A 92 0.94 2.56 0.36
N VAL A 93 1.16 3.84 0.05
CA VAL A 93 0.10 4.84 -0.11
C VAL A 93 -0.70 4.50 -1.36
N PRO A 94 -2.04 4.31 -1.28
CA PRO A 94 -2.88 4.03 -2.44
C PRO A 94 -2.85 5.15 -3.47
N ASP A 95 -2.49 4.83 -4.70
CA ASP A 95 -2.47 5.76 -5.83
C ASP A 95 -3.71 5.69 -6.72
N LEU A 96 -4.58 4.72 -6.48
CA LEU A 96 -5.86 4.57 -7.16
C LEU A 96 -6.92 4.15 -6.15
N CYS A 97 -8.09 4.77 -6.27
CA CYS A 97 -9.31 4.34 -5.60
C CYS A 97 -10.48 4.36 -6.58
N THR A 98 -11.21 3.26 -6.66
CA THR A 98 -12.42 3.16 -7.46
C THR A 98 -13.62 2.97 -6.55
N PHE A 99 -14.69 3.73 -6.78
CA PHE A 99 -15.93 3.53 -6.04
C PHE A 99 -17.15 3.73 -6.92
N THR A 100 -18.26 3.13 -6.52
CA THR A 100 -19.51 3.13 -7.25
C THR A 100 -20.66 3.65 -6.37
N LEU A 101 -21.37 4.62 -6.90
CA LEU A 101 -22.63 5.09 -6.35
C LEU A 101 -23.79 4.61 -7.20
N GLU A 102 -24.84 4.12 -6.58
CA GLU A 102 -26.07 3.70 -7.24
C GLU A 102 -27.29 4.39 -6.65
N ALA A 103 -28.25 4.72 -7.50
CA ALA A 103 -29.46 5.43 -7.14
C ALA A 103 -30.73 4.75 -7.66
N GLU A 104 -31.73 4.68 -6.80
CA GLU A 104 -33.03 4.11 -7.10
C GLU A 104 -34.10 5.19 -7.32
N GLY A 105 -34.90 5.01 -8.35
CA GLY A 105 -36.02 5.88 -8.67
C GLY A 105 -35.60 7.29 -9.16
N ILE A 106 -36.58 8.12 -9.46
CA ILE A 106 -36.35 9.46 -10.02
C ILE A 106 -35.67 10.38 -9.00
N VAL A 107 -36.12 10.35 -7.76
CA VAL A 107 -35.56 11.18 -6.67
C VAL A 107 -34.09 10.80 -6.41
N GLY A 108 -33.79 9.49 -6.38
CA GLY A 108 -32.42 9.02 -6.21
C GLY A 108 -31.51 9.47 -7.34
N LYS A 109 -31.96 9.45 -8.59
CA LYS A 109 -31.18 9.94 -9.74
C LYS A 109 -30.88 11.43 -9.65
N ILE A 110 -31.80 12.25 -9.18
CA ILE A 110 -31.58 13.68 -8.94
C ILE A 110 -30.51 13.86 -7.84
N GLN A 111 -30.61 13.10 -6.75
CA GLN A 111 -29.63 13.15 -5.67
C GLN A 111 -28.26 12.68 -6.12
N LEU A 112 -28.19 11.64 -6.97
CA LEU A 112 -26.93 11.15 -7.55
C LEU A 112 -26.24 12.25 -8.39
N CYS A 113 -26.98 12.97 -9.23
CA CYS A 113 -26.42 14.10 -9.98
C CYS A 113 -25.84 15.18 -9.06
N LYS A 114 -26.52 15.50 -7.96
CA LYS A 114 -26.01 16.45 -6.96
C LYS A 114 -24.74 15.90 -6.28
N ALA A 115 -24.72 14.63 -5.90
CA ALA A 115 -23.56 13.98 -5.31
C ALA A 115 -22.36 13.98 -6.27
N ILE A 116 -22.56 13.62 -7.55
CA ILE A 116 -21.51 13.67 -8.57
C ILE A 116 -20.88 15.06 -8.65
N ASN A 117 -21.71 16.11 -8.72
CA ASN A 117 -21.23 17.49 -8.80
C ASN A 117 -20.46 17.91 -7.54
N ALA A 118 -20.95 17.53 -6.35
CA ALA A 118 -20.30 17.85 -5.08
C ALA A 118 -18.92 17.19 -4.98
N ILE A 119 -18.84 15.88 -5.26
CA ILE A 119 -17.60 15.11 -5.24
C ILE A 119 -16.61 15.67 -6.27
N SER A 120 -17.05 15.88 -7.51
CA SER A 120 -16.21 16.42 -8.58
C SER A 120 -15.62 17.79 -8.23
N ASN A 121 -16.44 18.66 -7.66
CA ASN A 121 -16.00 19.99 -7.22
C ASN A 121 -14.98 19.90 -6.07
N ARG A 122 -15.18 18.99 -5.13
CA ARG A 122 -14.28 18.81 -3.99
C ARG A 122 -12.93 18.24 -4.43
N LEU A 123 -12.93 17.21 -5.27
CA LEU A 123 -11.72 16.63 -5.85
C LEU A 123 -10.97 17.68 -6.69
N GLY A 124 -11.67 18.44 -7.52
CA GLY A 124 -11.09 19.53 -8.33
C GLY A 124 -10.47 20.65 -7.49
N LYS A 125 -11.12 21.08 -6.39
CA LYS A 125 -10.55 22.07 -5.46
C LYS A 125 -9.25 21.61 -4.81
N ASN A 126 -9.09 20.31 -4.60
CA ASN A 126 -7.88 19.71 -4.06
C ASN A 126 -6.84 19.33 -5.12
N ASN A 127 -7.05 19.70 -6.39
CA ASN A 127 -6.21 19.35 -7.53
C ASN A 127 -6.01 17.83 -7.71
N ILE A 128 -6.98 17.03 -7.30
CA ILE A 128 -6.93 15.57 -7.43
C ILE A 128 -7.47 15.19 -8.80
N LYS A 129 -6.70 14.38 -9.54
CA LYS A 129 -7.15 13.82 -10.81
C LYS A 129 -8.19 12.74 -10.57
N PHE A 130 -9.27 12.77 -11.31
CA PHE A 130 -10.32 11.77 -11.24
C PHE A 130 -11.04 11.63 -12.58
N SER A 131 -11.70 10.49 -12.77
CA SER A 131 -12.71 10.29 -13.81
C SER A 131 -14.04 9.89 -13.18
N CYS A 132 -15.12 10.21 -13.86
CA CYS A 132 -16.46 9.81 -13.45
C CYS A 132 -17.26 9.40 -14.68
N GLU A 133 -17.75 8.18 -14.69
CA GLU A 133 -18.69 7.66 -15.68
C GLU A 133 -20.06 7.48 -15.03
N SER A 134 -21.09 8.11 -15.62
CA SER A 134 -22.46 7.99 -15.09
C SER A 134 -23.42 7.49 -16.16
N LYS A 135 -24.13 6.40 -15.87
CA LYS A 135 -25.12 5.80 -16.75
C LYS A 135 -26.21 5.07 -15.96
N ARG A 136 -27.48 5.29 -16.35
CA ARG A 136 -28.67 4.59 -15.84
C ARG A 136 -28.81 4.56 -14.31
N GLY A 137 -28.46 5.65 -13.62
CA GLY A 137 -28.55 5.73 -12.16
C GLY A 137 -27.38 5.12 -11.40
N LYS A 138 -26.29 4.84 -12.08
CA LYS A 138 -25.00 4.40 -11.53
C LYS A 138 -23.92 5.40 -11.91
N ALA A 139 -23.04 5.72 -10.98
CA ALA A 139 -21.84 6.51 -11.21
C ALA A 139 -20.62 5.78 -10.69
N VAL A 140 -19.61 5.64 -11.52
CA VAL A 140 -18.31 5.01 -11.19
C VAL A 140 -17.26 6.11 -11.21
N PHE A 141 -16.59 6.27 -10.09
CA PHE A 141 -15.44 7.17 -9.94
C PHE A 141 -14.14 6.38 -9.91
N ALA A 142 -13.11 6.93 -10.55
CA ALA A 142 -11.73 6.54 -10.34
C ALA A 142 -10.94 7.78 -9.91
N VAL A 143 -10.41 7.74 -8.68
CA VAL A 143 -9.63 8.81 -8.06
C VAL A 143 -8.17 8.44 -8.12
N HIS A 144 -7.34 9.33 -8.65
CA HIS A 144 -5.91 9.10 -8.83
C HIS A 144 -5.10 9.91 -7.83
N GLY A 145 -4.27 9.22 -7.10
CA GLY A 145 -3.29 9.78 -6.18
C GLY A 145 -1.86 9.60 -6.69
N LYS A 146 -0.96 9.32 -5.75
CA LYS A 146 0.45 9.05 -6.01
C LYS A 146 0.96 8.01 -5.02
N ALA A 147 1.51 6.90 -5.51
CA ALA A 147 2.12 5.89 -4.66
C ALA A 147 3.35 6.44 -3.92
N ALA A 148 3.54 5.95 -2.70
CA ALA A 148 4.76 6.12 -1.93
C ALA A 148 4.87 4.97 -0.93
N HIS A 149 6.08 4.68 -0.49
CA HIS A 149 6.27 3.67 0.55
C HIS A 149 5.66 4.12 1.88
N GLY A 150 5.09 3.19 2.65
CA GLY A 150 4.41 3.48 3.92
C GLY A 150 5.29 4.14 4.98
N SER A 151 6.62 3.97 4.90
CA SER A 151 7.58 4.65 5.79
C SER A 151 7.76 6.15 5.50
N VAL A 152 7.41 6.60 4.28
CA VAL A 152 7.51 8.00 3.82
C VAL A 152 6.21 8.46 3.15
N PRO A 153 5.06 8.36 3.84
CA PRO A 153 3.73 8.57 3.23
C PRO A 153 3.53 9.99 2.70
N HIS A 154 4.28 10.96 3.21
CA HIS A 154 4.24 12.36 2.77
C HIS A 154 4.78 12.58 1.34
N HIS A 155 5.43 11.60 0.74
CA HIS A 155 5.82 11.62 -0.68
C HIS A 155 4.69 11.16 -1.61
N GLY A 156 3.63 10.59 -1.04
CA GLY A 156 2.46 10.10 -1.75
C GLY A 156 1.25 11.01 -1.65
N VAL A 157 0.20 10.63 -2.40
CA VAL A 157 -1.14 11.23 -2.33
C VAL A 157 -2.13 10.08 -2.23
N ASN A 158 -2.79 9.95 -1.09
CA ASN A 158 -3.67 8.82 -0.80
C ASN A 158 -5.03 8.98 -1.52
N ALA A 159 -5.23 8.20 -2.58
CA ALA A 159 -6.47 8.24 -3.38
C ALA A 159 -7.71 7.82 -2.57
N VAL A 160 -7.57 6.87 -1.63
CA VAL A 160 -8.68 6.39 -0.79
C VAL A 160 -9.17 7.49 0.16
N SER A 161 -8.24 8.21 0.80
CA SER A 161 -8.61 9.34 1.68
C SER A 161 -9.43 10.40 0.92
N TYR A 162 -9.00 10.78 -0.27
CA TYR A 162 -9.74 11.75 -1.09
C TYR A 162 -11.06 11.19 -1.62
N ALA A 163 -11.17 9.91 -1.88
CA ALA A 163 -12.42 9.27 -2.29
C ALA A 163 -13.45 9.23 -1.14
N ILE A 164 -13.02 9.03 0.10
CA ILE A 164 -13.90 9.03 1.29
C ILE A 164 -14.32 10.46 1.68
N ASP A 165 -13.43 11.40 1.52
CA ASP A 165 -13.69 12.83 1.82
C ASP A 165 -14.57 13.52 0.77
N GLY A 166 -14.66 13.01 -0.45
CA GLY A 166 -15.44 13.56 -1.57
C GLY A 166 -16.92 13.39 -1.35
#